data_d50da27de5e6b05bbe461161a85f7292
#
_entry.id   d50da27de5e6b05bbe461161a85f7292
#
_cell.length_a   1.000
_cell.length_b   1.000
_cell.length_c   1.000
_cell.angle_alpha   90.00
_cell.angle_beta   90.00
_cell.angle_gamma   90.00
#
_symmetry.space_group_name_H-M   'P 1'
#
loop_
_entity.id
_entity.type
_entity.pdbx_description
1 polymer ?
#
loop_
_entity_poly.entity_id
_entity_poly.type
_entity_poly.pdbx_seq_one_letter_code
_entity_poly.pdbx_strand_id
1 'polypeptide(L)'
;MKAHIVAEDGNSHDNTVYEMIERQKKKTVLLVSKQNSFMERALSLEDSITVEQTTRTKNINPDKAYDFIVYDGVMPTKWYHNENVILLAPSDKVVIGKQTLVRKVQTFKNGSITFPQSNITQDLEAFTVSAAKGFRYALPSWAYSFAGEGNQCVGYLGKLQDRVVAVLGFDLHNSDLPLQMEFPVLVQGILAQAEQTMSFDAASYEP
;
A
#
# COMPACT_ATOMS: atom_id res chain seq x y z
N MET A 1 -19.08 -15.00 16.90
CA MET A 1 -20.05 -14.55 17.94
C MET A 1 -21.36 -15.27 17.69
N LYS A 2 -22.13 -15.63 18.71
CA LYS A 2 -23.45 -16.25 18.59
C LYS A 2 -24.46 -15.34 19.28
N ALA A 3 -25.45 -14.85 18.56
CA ALA A 3 -26.60 -14.14 19.13
C ALA A 3 -27.84 -15.04 19.03
N HIS A 4 -28.63 -15.07 20.10
CA HIS A 4 -29.87 -15.83 20.16
C HIS A 4 -31.00 -14.91 20.65
N ILE A 5 -32.08 -14.86 19.91
CA ILE A 5 -33.28 -14.13 20.28
C ILE A 5 -34.31 -15.16 20.80
N VAL A 6 -34.82 -14.90 21.97
CA VAL A 6 -35.93 -15.69 22.51
C VAL A 6 -37.22 -15.03 22.12
N ALA A 7 -37.88 -15.53 21.08
CA ALA A 7 -39.21 -15.08 20.63
C ALA A 7 -40.16 -16.28 20.67
N GLU A 8 -41.39 -16.08 21.14
CA GLU A 8 -42.50 -17.04 21.04
C GLU A 8 -43.23 -16.84 19.73
N ASP A 9 -42.54 -17.11 18.63
CA ASP A 9 -43.14 -17.23 17.30
C ASP A 9 -43.05 -18.64 16.78
N GLY A 10 -43.77 -18.99 15.76
CA GLY A 10 -43.87 -20.37 15.24
C GLY A 10 -42.59 -20.85 14.50
N ASN A 11 -41.48 -20.10 14.48
CA ASN A 11 -40.29 -20.41 13.72
C ASN A 11 -39.01 -20.30 14.58
N SER A 12 -38.61 -21.38 15.21
CA SER A 12 -37.41 -21.41 16.05
C SER A 12 -36.07 -21.45 15.25
N HIS A 13 -36.11 -21.58 13.94
CA HIS A 13 -34.92 -21.75 13.11
C HIS A 13 -34.21 -20.45 12.74
N ASP A 14 -34.90 -19.30 12.78
CA ASP A 14 -34.34 -18.00 12.46
C ASP A 14 -33.85 -17.21 13.70
N ASN A 15 -34.06 -17.77 14.91
CA ASN A 15 -33.69 -17.15 16.16
C ASN A 15 -32.18 -17.18 16.47
N THR A 16 -31.34 -17.74 15.61
CA THR A 16 -29.90 -17.86 15.87
C THR A 16 -29.09 -17.36 14.68
N VAL A 17 -28.30 -16.32 14.90
CA VAL A 17 -27.33 -15.81 13.94
C VAL A 17 -25.93 -16.13 14.39
N TYR A 18 -25.13 -16.67 13.49
CA TYR A 18 -23.70 -16.92 13.68
C TYR A 18 -22.90 -15.92 12.87
N GLU A 19 -22.10 -15.14 13.55
CA GLU A 19 -21.12 -14.27 12.93
C GLU A 19 -19.72 -14.87 13.16
N MET A 20 -19.02 -15.15 12.07
CA MET A 20 -17.60 -15.51 12.15
C MET A 20 -16.81 -14.21 12.29
N ILE A 21 -16.25 -13.98 13.48
CA ILE A 21 -15.27 -12.92 13.69
C ILE A 21 -13.92 -13.50 13.27
N GLU A 22 -13.45 -13.17 12.07
CA GLU A 22 -12.08 -13.42 11.71
C GLU A 22 -11.18 -12.58 12.62
N ARG A 23 -10.27 -13.25 13.34
CA ARG A 23 -9.21 -12.53 14.06
C ARG A 23 -8.32 -11.87 13.03
N GLN A 24 -8.28 -10.55 13.02
CA GLN A 24 -7.33 -9.82 12.18
C GLN A 24 -5.92 -10.36 12.42
N LYS A 25 -5.29 -10.83 11.34
CA LYS A 25 -3.91 -11.33 11.41
C LYS A 25 -2.99 -10.15 11.71
N LYS A 26 -2.18 -10.28 12.75
CA LYS A 26 -1.14 -9.27 13.03
C LYS A 26 -0.17 -9.19 11.86
N LYS A 27 0.08 -8.00 11.39
CA LYS A 27 0.98 -7.67 10.28
C LYS A 27 2.22 -6.97 10.80
N THR A 28 3.34 -7.24 10.18
CA THR A 28 4.59 -6.54 10.46
C THR A 28 5.00 -5.74 9.22
N VAL A 29 5.10 -4.43 9.37
CA VAL A 29 5.55 -3.50 8.33
C VAL A 29 6.90 -2.94 8.71
N LEU A 30 7.88 -3.03 7.81
CA LEU A 30 9.19 -2.39 7.99
C LEU A 30 9.23 -1.06 7.23
N LEU A 31 9.45 0.02 7.94
CA LEU A 31 9.72 1.33 7.36
C LEU A 31 11.23 1.56 7.26
N VAL A 32 11.75 1.58 6.04
CA VAL A 32 13.16 1.90 5.75
C VAL A 32 13.25 3.36 5.33
N SER A 33 13.54 4.23 6.30
CA SER A 33 13.58 5.68 6.11
C SER A 33 14.60 6.32 7.03
N LYS A 34 15.12 7.48 6.65
CA LYS A 34 15.95 8.29 7.55
C LYS A 34 15.10 8.92 8.65
N GLN A 35 13.94 9.41 8.30
CA GLN A 35 12.93 9.96 9.20
C GLN A 35 11.63 10.22 8.44
N ASN A 36 10.57 9.48 8.73
CA ASN A 36 9.24 9.72 8.14
C ASN A 36 8.14 9.40 9.16
N SER A 37 7.92 10.34 10.07
CA SER A 37 6.88 10.23 11.09
C SER A 37 5.45 10.26 10.50
N PHE A 38 5.25 10.84 9.32
CA PHE A 38 3.96 10.83 8.65
C PHE A 38 3.57 9.41 8.23
N MET A 39 4.48 8.72 7.55
CA MET A 39 4.26 7.34 7.11
C MET A 39 4.13 6.39 8.30
N GLU A 40 4.98 6.53 9.32
CA GLU A 40 4.91 5.74 10.55
C GLU A 40 3.52 5.83 11.18
N ARG A 41 3.01 7.05 11.39
CA ARG A 41 1.68 7.28 11.99
C ARG A 41 0.57 6.71 11.13
N ALA A 42 0.61 6.92 9.80
CA ALA A 42 -0.40 6.41 8.90
C ALA A 42 -0.44 4.87 8.87
N LEU A 43 0.71 4.21 8.95
CA LEU A 43 0.80 2.76 9.04
C LEU A 43 0.29 2.22 10.39
N SER A 44 0.51 2.96 11.48
CA SER A 44 0.16 2.56 12.85
C SER A 44 -1.30 2.84 13.23
N LEU A 45 -2.17 3.23 12.29
CA LEU A 45 -3.58 3.50 12.59
C LEU A 45 -4.39 2.24 12.88
N GLU A 46 -3.98 1.10 12.35
CA GLU A 46 -4.59 -0.19 12.66
C GLU A 46 -3.83 -0.89 13.80
N ASP A 47 -4.53 -1.28 14.84
CA ASP A 47 -3.97 -2.03 15.99
C ASP A 47 -3.38 -3.39 15.58
N SER A 48 -3.78 -3.91 14.42
CA SER A 48 -3.26 -5.16 13.84
C SER A 48 -1.86 -4.99 13.21
N ILE A 49 -1.39 -3.75 12.99
CA ILE A 49 -0.12 -3.47 12.32
C ILE A 49 0.96 -3.11 13.35
N THR A 50 2.07 -3.85 13.29
CA THR A 50 3.29 -3.51 14.02
C THR A 50 4.29 -2.88 13.07
N VAL A 51 4.68 -1.63 13.31
CA VAL A 51 5.65 -0.91 12.49
C VAL A 51 7.03 -1.00 13.11
N GLU A 52 7.97 -1.54 12.35
CA GLU A 52 9.39 -1.52 12.68
C GLU A 52 10.12 -0.51 11.81
N GLN A 53 11.21 0.06 12.30
CA GLN A 53 11.96 1.07 11.56
C GLN A 53 13.43 0.76 11.46
N THR A 54 13.99 1.11 10.31
CA THR A 54 15.44 1.15 10.11
C THR A 54 15.82 2.28 9.16
N THR A 55 17.03 2.79 9.31
CA THR A 55 17.51 3.90 8.46
C THR A 55 18.26 3.43 7.21
N ARG A 56 18.58 2.14 7.12
CA ARG A 56 19.43 1.60 6.05
C ARG A 56 18.99 0.20 5.64
N THR A 57 18.99 -0.06 4.35
CA THR A 57 18.66 -1.39 3.78
C THR A 57 19.56 -2.52 4.29
N LYS A 58 20.83 -2.26 4.60
CA LYS A 58 21.75 -3.24 5.16
C LYS A 58 21.37 -3.75 6.55
N ASN A 59 20.50 -3.04 7.25
CA ASN A 59 20.05 -3.41 8.60
C ASN A 59 18.74 -4.23 8.56
N ILE A 60 18.20 -4.52 7.38
CA ILE A 60 17.05 -5.41 7.22
C ILE A 60 17.48 -6.80 7.65
N ASN A 61 16.71 -7.40 8.58
CA ASN A 61 16.97 -8.76 9.00
C ASN A 61 16.53 -9.73 7.89
N PRO A 62 17.45 -10.49 7.26
CA PRO A 62 17.12 -11.40 6.18
C PRO A 62 16.31 -12.64 6.64
N ASP A 63 16.32 -12.95 7.92
CA ASP A 63 15.64 -14.12 8.49
C ASP A 63 14.21 -13.78 8.95
N LYS A 64 13.83 -12.50 8.90
CA LYS A 64 12.51 -12.02 9.31
C LYS A 64 11.64 -11.73 8.11
N ALA A 65 10.46 -12.37 8.06
CA ALA A 65 9.45 -12.05 7.08
C ALA A 65 8.67 -10.79 7.50
N TYR A 66 8.46 -9.89 6.55
CA TYR A 66 7.61 -8.73 6.70
C TYR A 66 6.43 -8.86 5.72
N ASP A 67 5.24 -8.43 6.14
CA ASP A 67 4.08 -8.37 5.25
C ASP A 67 4.27 -7.25 4.21
N PHE A 68 4.88 -6.14 4.64
CA PHE A 68 5.25 -5.01 3.78
C PHE A 68 6.61 -4.43 4.17
N ILE A 69 7.33 -3.93 3.16
CA ILE A 69 8.49 -3.05 3.35
C ILE A 69 8.24 -1.74 2.61
N VAL A 70 8.29 -0.64 3.35
CA VAL A 70 8.20 0.72 2.81
C VAL A 70 9.59 1.30 2.67
N TYR A 71 10.00 1.62 1.47
CA TYR A 71 11.28 2.27 1.17
C TYR A 71 11.05 3.75 0.90
N ASP A 72 11.57 4.61 1.76
CA ASP A 72 11.42 6.05 1.68
C ASP A 72 12.78 6.74 1.52
N GLY A 73 13.02 7.32 0.34
CA GLY A 73 14.29 7.96 -0.01
C GLY A 73 15.50 7.02 -0.05
N VAL A 74 15.27 5.74 0.09
CA VAL A 74 16.27 4.67 -0.07
C VAL A 74 15.73 3.62 -1.02
N MET A 75 16.60 2.94 -1.75
CA MET A 75 16.17 1.90 -2.69
C MET A 75 16.67 0.54 -2.24
N PRO A 76 15.87 -0.51 -2.45
CA PRO A 76 16.29 -1.87 -2.12
C PRO A 76 17.52 -2.27 -2.97
N THR A 77 18.53 -2.80 -2.31
CA THR A 77 19.73 -3.35 -2.95
C THR A 77 19.66 -4.87 -3.10
N LYS A 78 18.78 -5.49 -2.31
CA LYS A 78 18.47 -6.92 -2.31
C LYS A 78 16.98 -7.11 -2.08
N TRP A 79 16.47 -8.22 -2.59
CA TRP A 79 15.14 -8.72 -2.31
C TRP A 79 15.30 -10.01 -1.49
N TYR A 80 14.69 -10.06 -0.31
CA TYR A 80 14.92 -11.17 0.64
C TYR A 80 13.84 -12.24 0.52
N HIS A 81 12.57 -11.83 0.56
CA HIS A 81 11.40 -12.69 0.51
C HIS A 81 10.39 -12.14 -0.52
N ASN A 82 9.20 -12.71 -0.54
CA ASN A 82 8.09 -12.21 -1.38
C ASN A 82 7.26 -11.12 -0.66
N GLU A 83 7.95 -10.24 0.09
CA GLU A 83 7.31 -9.12 0.78
C GLU A 83 6.65 -8.15 -0.21
N ASN A 84 5.48 -7.62 0.15
CA ASN A 84 4.90 -6.50 -0.57
C ASN A 84 5.74 -5.24 -0.34
N VAL A 85 5.82 -4.36 -1.32
CA VAL A 85 6.68 -3.18 -1.23
C VAL A 85 5.94 -1.91 -1.59
N ILE A 86 6.26 -0.84 -0.85
CA ILE A 86 5.85 0.53 -1.15
C ILE A 86 7.14 1.34 -1.38
N LEU A 87 7.26 1.95 -2.54
CA LEU A 87 8.42 2.76 -2.94
C LEU A 87 8.00 4.23 -2.99
N LEU A 88 8.61 5.07 -2.15
CA LEU A 88 8.38 6.52 -2.14
C LEU A 88 9.50 7.22 -2.88
N ALA A 89 9.13 8.02 -3.86
CA ALA A 89 10.03 8.84 -4.69
C ALA A 89 11.23 8.08 -5.29
N PRO A 90 11.07 6.87 -5.85
CA PRO A 90 12.19 6.17 -6.46
C PRO A 90 12.74 6.96 -7.68
N SER A 91 13.97 7.47 -7.56
CA SER A 91 14.61 8.31 -8.59
C SER A 91 15.26 7.50 -9.72
N ASP A 92 15.58 6.25 -9.43
CA ASP A 92 16.33 5.38 -10.32
C ASP A 92 15.52 4.17 -10.76
N LYS A 93 16.06 3.43 -11.73
CA LYS A 93 15.49 2.17 -12.17
C LYS A 93 15.58 1.13 -11.04
N VAL A 94 14.43 0.60 -10.64
CA VAL A 94 14.35 -0.51 -9.67
C VAL A 94 13.97 -1.78 -10.42
N VAL A 95 14.67 -2.88 -10.16
CA VAL A 95 14.46 -4.17 -10.83
C VAL A 95 14.37 -5.32 -9.83
N ILE A 96 13.55 -6.34 -10.14
CA ILE A 96 13.53 -7.64 -9.47
C ILE A 96 13.83 -8.70 -10.54
N GLY A 97 14.94 -9.42 -10.38
CA GLY A 97 15.37 -10.35 -11.40
C GLY A 97 15.54 -9.68 -12.77
N LYS A 98 14.77 -10.13 -13.76
CA LYS A 98 14.75 -9.54 -15.11
C LYS A 98 13.66 -8.47 -15.30
N GLN A 99 12.80 -8.26 -14.32
CA GLN A 99 11.65 -7.37 -14.45
C GLN A 99 11.93 -5.98 -13.87
N THR A 100 11.53 -4.96 -14.60
CA THR A 100 11.63 -3.58 -14.16
C THR A 100 10.39 -3.21 -13.36
N LEU A 101 10.57 -2.86 -12.08
CA LEU A 101 9.51 -2.34 -11.22
C LEU A 101 9.25 -0.87 -11.53
N VAL A 102 10.31 -0.08 -11.55
CA VAL A 102 10.23 1.37 -11.71
C VAL A 102 11.04 1.80 -12.92
N ARG A 103 10.42 2.56 -13.81
CA ARG A 103 11.06 3.22 -14.94
C ARG A 103 10.65 4.70 -14.95
N LYS A 104 11.54 5.54 -14.43
CA LYS A 104 11.36 6.99 -14.50
C LYS A 104 11.39 7.47 -15.94
N VAL A 105 10.43 8.31 -16.31
CA VAL A 105 10.35 8.97 -17.62
C VAL A 105 10.78 10.42 -17.51
N GLN A 106 10.29 11.13 -16.50
CA GLN A 106 10.51 12.56 -16.34
C GLN A 106 10.53 12.97 -14.87
N THR A 107 11.18 14.07 -14.58
CA THR A 107 11.10 14.79 -13.30
C THR A 107 10.19 16.00 -13.48
N PHE A 108 9.36 16.29 -12.48
CA PHE A 108 8.57 17.52 -12.45
C PHE A 108 8.95 18.41 -11.26
N LYS A 109 8.59 19.69 -11.37
CA LYS A 109 8.64 20.68 -10.29
C LYS A 109 7.27 21.35 -10.19
N ASN A 110 6.83 21.61 -8.94
CA ASN A 110 5.54 22.24 -8.63
C ASN A 110 4.38 21.54 -9.34
N GLY A 111 4.29 20.22 -9.15
CA GLY A 111 3.26 19.39 -9.75
C GLY A 111 1.95 19.44 -8.97
N SER A 112 0.84 19.32 -9.70
CA SER A 112 -0.51 19.14 -9.16
C SER A 112 -0.97 17.73 -9.51
N ILE A 113 -0.94 16.84 -8.51
CA ILE A 113 -1.17 15.41 -8.69
C ILE A 113 -2.61 15.09 -8.28
N THR A 114 -3.37 14.52 -9.19
CA THR A 114 -4.74 14.06 -8.94
C THR A 114 -4.75 12.60 -8.55
N PHE A 115 -5.49 12.28 -7.49
CA PHE A 115 -5.85 10.95 -7.06
C PHE A 115 -7.33 10.74 -7.42
N PRO A 116 -7.63 10.01 -8.50
CA PRO A 116 -9.01 9.71 -8.86
C PRO A 116 -9.61 8.72 -7.86
N GLN A 117 -10.92 8.68 -7.79
CA GLN A 117 -11.60 7.60 -7.07
C GLN A 117 -11.22 6.25 -7.69
N SER A 118 -10.83 5.30 -6.87
CA SER A 118 -10.33 3.98 -7.28
C SER A 118 -10.53 2.97 -6.15
N ASN A 119 -10.19 1.72 -6.36
CA ASN A 119 -10.23 0.70 -5.30
C ASN A 119 -9.34 1.02 -4.08
N ILE A 120 -8.29 1.83 -4.28
CA ILE A 120 -7.41 2.29 -3.18
C ILE A 120 -8.06 3.46 -2.42
N THR A 121 -8.85 4.27 -3.11
CA THR A 121 -9.48 5.49 -2.59
C THR A 121 -11.00 5.38 -2.59
N GLN A 122 -11.54 4.15 -2.41
CA GLN A 122 -12.99 3.91 -2.52
C GLN A 122 -13.82 4.75 -1.53
N ASP A 123 -13.25 5.05 -0.35
CA ASP A 123 -13.86 5.83 0.70
C ASP A 123 -13.55 7.34 0.60
N LEU A 124 -12.89 7.74 -0.49
CA LEU A 124 -12.50 9.13 -0.77
C LEU A 124 -13.12 9.60 -2.08
N GLU A 125 -13.49 10.87 -2.14
CA GLU A 125 -13.68 11.55 -3.41
C GLU A 125 -12.33 11.79 -4.11
N ALA A 126 -12.37 12.13 -5.41
CA ALA A 126 -11.14 12.50 -6.11
C ALA A 126 -10.53 13.76 -5.46
N PHE A 127 -9.24 13.74 -5.16
CA PHE A 127 -8.55 14.84 -4.53
C PHE A 127 -7.23 15.17 -5.24
N THR A 128 -6.66 16.33 -4.93
CA THR A 128 -5.44 16.83 -5.56
C THR A 128 -4.40 17.20 -4.52
N VAL A 129 -3.16 16.88 -4.81
CA VAL A 129 -1.98 17.10 -3.97
C VAL A 129 -0.98 17.97 -4.71
N SER A 130 -0.42 18.95 -4.00
CA SER A 130 0.70 19.75 -4.50
C SER A 130 2.03 19.15 -4.05
N ALA A 131 2.94 18.90 -4.99
CA ALA A 131 4.27 18.44 -4.67
C ALA A 131 5.34 19.34 -5.32
N ALA A 132 6.31 19.80 -4.52
CA ALA A 132 7.36 20.71 -4.99
C ALA A 132 8.23 20.07 -6.07
N LYS A 133 8.44 18.75 -5.98
CA LYS A 133 9.17 17.97 -6.99
C LYS A 133 8.76 16.50 -6.94
N GLY A 134 8.93 15.81 -8.05
CA GLY A 134 8.69 14.37 -8.12
C GLY A 134 9.05 13.79 -9.48
N PHE A 135 8.61 12.57 -9.68
CA PHE A 135 8.93 11.76 -10.85
C PHE A 135 7.65 11.24 -11.51
N ARG A 136 7.67 11.22 -12.85
CA ARG A 136 6.67 10.56 -13.67
C ARG A 136 7.26 9.26 -14.19
N TYR A 137 6.43 8.24 -14.25
CA TYR A 137 6.85 6.89 -14.58
C TYR A 137 6.15 6.36 -15.82
N ALA A 138 6.83 5.47 -16.53
CA ALA A 138 6.16 4.59 -17.47
C ALA A 138 5.33 3.58 -16.68
N LEU A 139 4.01 3.58 -16.88
CA LEU A 139 3.11 2.63 -16.24
C LEU A 139 3.42 1.21 -16.73
N PRO A 140 3.78 0.27 -15.84
CA PRO A 140 4.02 -1.12 -16.24
C PRO A 140 2.70 -1.81 -16.63
N SER A 141 2.78 -2.82 -17.53
CA SER A 141 1.61 -3.58 -17.96
C SER A 141 0.92 -4.41 -16.87
N TRP A 142 1.62 -4.69 -15.76
CA TRP A 142 1.11 -5.42 -14.60
C TRP A 142 0.50 -4.52 -13.53
N ALA A 143 0.47 -3.19 -13.73
CA ALA A 143 0.03 -2.22 -12.74
C ALA A 143 -1.04 -1.27 -13.30
N TYR A 144 -1.78 -0.63 -12.42
CA TYR A 144 -2.69 0.46 -12.73
C TYR A 144 -2.29 1.74 -11.98
N SER A 145 -2.58 2.89 -12.59
CA SER A 145 -2.28 4.18 -12.01
C SER A 145 -3.37 4.59 -11.02
N PHE A 146 -2.97 5.04 -9.83
CA PHE A 146 -3.86 5.63 -8.82
C PHE A 146 -3.55 7.10 -8.54
N ALA A 147 -2.47 7.64 -9.11
CA ALA A 147 -2.10 9.04 -8.99
C ALA A 147 -1.46 9.53 -10.29
N GLY A 148 -1.87 10.69 -10.76
CA GLY A 148 -1.38 11.23 -12.03
C GLY A 148 -1.36 12.75 -12.10
N GLU A 149 -0.61 13.27 -13.06
CA GLU A 149 -0.63 14.67 -13.45
C GLU A 149 -1.01 14.75 -14.94
N GLY A 150 -2.25 15.14 -15.23
CA GLY A 150 -2.86 14.95 -16.54
C GLY A 150 -2.86 13.47 -16.93
N ASN A 151 -2.32 13.15 -18.11
CA ASN A 151 -2.22 11.77 -18.61
C ASN A 151 -0.94 11.03 -18.17
N GLN A 152 -0.16 11.61 -17.25
CA GLN A 152 1.13 11.05 -16.85
C GLN A 152 1.05 10.39 -15.48
N CYS A 153 1.54 9.14 -15.40
CA CYS A 153 1.53 8.37 -14.17
C CYS A 153 2.56 8.90 -13.17
N VAL A 154 2.09 9.20 -11.96
CA VAL A 154 2.91 9.59 -10.80
C VAL A 154 2.88 8.53 -9.71
N GLY A 155 1.77 7.78 -9.60
CA GLY A 155 1.64 6.69 -8.67
C GLY A 155 0.90 5.50 -9.28
N TYR A 156 1.36 4.30 -8.97
CA TYR A 156 0.75 3.06 -9.45
C TYR A 156 0.89 1.92 -8.45
N LEU A 157 0.00 0.96 -8.56
CA LEU A 157 -0.01 -0.28 -7.79
C LEU A 157 -0.29 -1.45 -8.72
N GLY A 158 0.30 -2.59 -8.43
CA GLY A 158 0.01 -3.83 -9.15
C GLY A 158 0.72 -5.03 -8.57
N LYS A 159 0.36 -6.21 -9.08
CA LYS A 159 0.98 -7.47 -8.69
C LYS A 159 2.07 -7.86 -9.66
N LEU A 160 3.23 -8.15 -9.11
CA LEU A 160 4.39 -8.65 -9.85
C LEU A 160 4.88 -9.95 -9.21
N GLN A 161 4.67 -11.08 -9.89
CA GLN A 161 4.88 -12.41 -9.30
C GLN A 161 4.03 -12.56 -8.02
N ASP A 162 4.63 -12.96 -6.91
CA ASP A 162 3.97 -13.21 -5.62
C ASP A 162 4.01 -12.00 -4.67
N ARG A 163 4.18 -10.79 -5.19
CA ARG A 163 4.21 -9.56 -4.38
C ARG A 163 3.42 -8.43 -5.01
N VAL A 164 2.90 -7.57 -4.18
CA VAL A 164 2.31 -6.31 -4.60
C VAL A 164 3.35 -5.20 -4.51
N VAL A 165 3.40 -4.37 -5.54
CA VAL A 165 4.29 -3.21 -5.63
C VAL A 165 3.45 -1.97 -5.76
N ALA A 166 3.58 -1.04 -4.81
CA ALA A 166 3.04 0.30 -4.89
C ALA A 166 4.17 1.31 -5.05
N VAL A 167 3.99 2.29 -5.91
CA VAL A 167 4.97 3.36 -6.17
C VAL A 167 4.27 4.70 -6.09
N LEU A 168 4.86 5.64 -5.35
CA LEU A 168 4.45 7.04 -5.31
C LEU A 168 5.63 7.92 -5.71
N GLY A 169 5.42 8.80 -6.68
CA GLY A 169 6.48 9.51 -7.39
C GLY A 169 7.02 10.77 -6.72
N PHE A 170 6.64 11.07 -5.48
CA PHE A 170 7.14 12.22 -4.76
C PHE A 170 7.39 11.90 -3.29
N ASP A 171 8.24 12.71 -2.68
CA ASP A 171 8.58 12.65 -1.26
C ASP A 171 7.47 13.35 -0.45
N LEU A 172 7.01 12.69 0.59
CA LEU A 172 5.97 13.20 1.48
C LEU A 172 6.36 14.54 2.13
N HIS A 173 7.64 14.75 2.46
CA HIS A 173 8.13 15.99 3.05
C HIS A 173 8.15 17.18 2.07
N ASN A 174 8.05 16.91 0.76
CA ASN A 174 8.00 17.92 -0.29
C ASN A 174 6.60 18.07 -0.91
N SER A 175 5.57 17.65 -0.19
CA SER A 175 4.17 17.71 -0.63
C SER A 175 3.25 18.09 0.51
N ASP A 176 2.04 18.51 0.18
CA ASP A 176 0.98 18.77 1.15
C ASP A 176 0.15 17.52 1.50
N LEU A 177 0.40 16.38 0.85
CA LEU A 177 -0.33 15.14 1.09
C LEU A 177 -0.39 14.73 2.57
N PRO A 178 0.70 14.75 3.36
CA PRO A 178 0.64 14.38 4.78
C PRO A 178 -0.21 15.29 5.67
N LEU A 179 -0.57 16.47 5.17
CA LEU A 179 -1.42 17.44 5.87
C LEU A 179 -2.90 17.27 5.54
N GLN A 180 -3.23 16.44 4.55
CA GLN A 180 -4.60 16.16 4.11
C GLN A 180 -5.16 14.95 4.88
N MET A 181 -6.48 14.95 5.13
CA MET A 181 -7.17 13.85 5.81
C MET A 181 -7.16 12.56 4.97
N GLU A 182 -7.00 12.69 3.67
CA GLU A 182 -6.94 11.63 2.69
C GLU A 182 -5.68 10.77 2.82
N PHE A 183 -4.59 11.32 3.36
CA PHE A 183 -3.30 10.61 3.43
C PHE A 183 -3.36 9.29 4.21
N PRO A 184 -3.83 9.24 5.46
CA PRO A 184 -3.92 7.98 6.17
C PRO A 184 -4.88 6.99 5.50
N VAL A 185 -6.00 7.45 4.94
CA VAL A 185 -6.95 6.60 4.23
C VAL A 185 -6.32 6.01 2.98
N LEU A 186 -5.55 6.81 2.23
CA LEU A 186 -4.78 6.34 1.06
C LEU A 186 -3.77 5.24 1.45
N VAL A 187 -3.03 5.43 2.54
CA VAL A 187 -2.06 4.43 3.02
C VAL A 187 -2.77 3.12 3.38
N GLN A 188 -3.85 3.18 4.15
CA GLN A 188 -4.64 2.00 4.51
C GLN A 188 -5.28 1.34 3.29
N GLY A 189 -5.77 2.12 2.33
CA GLY A 189 -6.29 1.62 1.06
C GLY A 189 -5.23 0.87 0.23
N ILE A 190 -3.99 1.32 0.20
CA ILE A 190 -2.88 0.61 -0.46
C ILE A 190 -2.62 -0.74 0.23
N LEU A 191 -2.61 -0.79 1.56
CA LEU A 191 -2.40 -2.04 2.31
C LEU A 191 -3.56 -3.02 2.08
N ALA A 192 -4.79 -2.56 2.18
CA ALA A 192 -5.99 -3.39 1.97
C ALA A 192 -6.08 -3.93 0.54
N GLN A 193 -5.80 -3.11 -0.47
CA GLN A 193 -5.81 -3.53 -1.87
C GLN A 193 -4.73 -4.60 -2.15
N ALA A 194 -3.57 -4.46 -1.52
CA ALA A 194 -2.51 -5.45 -1.64
C ALA A 194 -2.95 -6.82 -1.08
N GLU A 195 -3.66 -6.85 0.03
CA GLU A 195 -4.18 -8.09 0.62
C GLU A 195 -5.25 -8.74 -0.23
N GLN A 196 -6.20 -7.97 -0.74
CA GLN A 196 -7.22 -8.47 -1.65
C GLN A 196 -6.59 -9.10 -2.89
N THR A 197 -5.59 -8.44 -3.48
CA THR A 197 -4.89 -8.94 -4.66
C THR A 197 -4.18 -10.28 -4.40
N MET A 198 -3.69 -10.50 -3.17
CA MET A 198 -3.04 -11.77 -2.79
C MET A 198 -4.05 -12.87 -2.46
N SER A 199 -5.19 -12.53 -1.83
CA SER A 199 -6.20 -13.51 -1.42
C SER A 199 -6.97 -14.13 -2.61
N PHE A 200 -7.21 -13.38 -3.68
CA PHE A 200 -7.88 -13.90 -4.89
C PHE A 200 -7.10 -15.04 -5.56
N ASP A 201 -5.77 -15.02 -5.49
CA ASP A 201 -4.96 -16.09 -6.07
C ASP A 201 -4.92 -17.35 -5.20
N ALA A 202 -4.99 -17.21 -3.88
CA ALA A 202 -5.05 -18.36 -2.99
C ALA A 202 -6.36 -19.16 -3.18
N ALA A 203 -7.48 -18.47 -3.40
CA ALA A 203 -8.78 -19.10 -3.63
C ALA A 203 -8.89 -19.80 -5.00
N SER A 204 -8.06 -19.45 -5.98
CA SER A 204 -8.06 -20.07 -7.31
C SER A 204 -7.25 -21.39 -7.40
N TYR A 205 -6.59 -21.80 -6.31
CA TYR A 205 -5.76 -23.01 -6.24
C TYR A 205 -6.33 -24.12 -5.36
N GLU A 206 -7.55 -24.01 -4.84
CA GLU A 206 -8.22 -25.16 -4.22
C GLU A 206 -8.85 -26.02 -5.32
N PRO A 207 -8.40 -27.29 -5.45
CA PRO A 207 -8.92 -28.23 -6.45
C PRO A 207 -10.31 -28.76 -6.09
#